data_8c5de47a4bd80c4680e2236d6bbc5ef0
#
_entry.id   8c5de47a4bd80c4680e2236d6bbc5ef0
#
_cell.length_a   1.000
_cell.length_b   1.000
_cell.length_c   1.000
_cell.angle_alpha   90.00
_cell.angle_beta   90.00
_cell.angle_gamma   90.00
#
_symmetry.space_group_name_H-M   'P 1'
#
loop_
_entity.id
_entity.type
_entity.pdbx_description
1 polymer ?
#
loop_
_entity_poly.entity_id
_entity_poly.type
_entity_poly.pdbx_seq_one_letter_code
_entity_poly.pdbx_strand_id
1 'polypeptide(L)'
;MRNFLITSLLWLTFACSQPQKSTIPFYNSPDFTPYFLSEAEAATQISHRIKPFAFYNQDSILFDSKSLEGKVYVANFFFTQCNNICPDMTAQLKRIEKAFPGNPQVVLLSFSVTPWIDDVKTLQKFSEKNQISSSNWSLLTGSKEEIYTLARKSFFAEESIGYNKETKEFLHTEHFVLVDQKGRIRGIYNGTMALDAEQCIEDMQAILKEG
;
A
#
# COMPACT_ATOMS: atom_id res chain seq x y z
N MET A 1 6.84 -20.59 74.81
CA MET A 1 6.12 -20.62 73.51
C MET A 1 6.46 -19.33 72.74
N ARG A 2 7.29 -19.44 71.71
CA ARG A 2 7.77 -18.26 70.99
C ARG A 2 7.27 -18.34 69.56
N ASN A 3 6.24 -17.47 69.25
CA ASN A 3 5.63 -17.38 67.91
C ASN A 3 6.59 -16.73 66.93
N PHE A 4 7.00 -17.44 65.89
CA PHE A 4 7.70 -16.90 64.71
C PHE A 4 6.67 -16.44 63.69
N LEU A 5 6.52 -15.13 63.55
CA LEU A 5 5.76 -14.52 62.43
C LEU A 5 6.67 -14.50 61.19
N ILE A 6 6.37 -15.36 60.20
CA ILE A 6 7.01 -15.35 58.88
C ILE A 6 6.28 -14.33 58.05
N THR A 7 6.87 -13.16 57.84
CA THR A 7 6.41 -12.15 56.87
C THR A 7 6.86 -12.57 55.47
N SER A 8 5.94 -13.12 54.68
CA SER A 8 6.15 -13.43 53.26
C SER A 8 6.15 -12.13 52.45
N LEU A 9 7.35 -11.74 51.96
CA LEU A 9 7.54 -10.56 51.10
C LEU A 9 7.22 -10.96 49.66
N LEU A 10 6.05 -10.53 49.17
CA LEU A 10 5.58 -10.76 47.79
C LEU A 10 6.37 -9.84 46.85
N TRP A 11 7.35 -10.38 46.12
CA TRP A 11 8.04 -9.68 45.04
C TRP A 11 7.13 -9.63 43.81
N LEU A 12 6.54 -8.44 43.56
CA LEU A 12 5.90 -8.14 42.27
C LEU A 12 7.00 -7.92 41.22
N THR A 13 7.31 -8.94 40.44
CA THR A 13 8.13 -8.77 39.23
C THR A 13 7.34 -8.06 38.17
N PHE A 14 7.57 -6.77 37.98
CA PHE A 14 7.17 -6.06 36.78
C PHE A 14 7.96 -6.64 35.62
N ALA A 15 7.38 -7.56 34.86
CA ALA A 15 7.89 -7.99 33.58
C ALA A 15 7.75 -6.82 32.60
N CYS A 16 8.83 -6.08 32.40
CA CYS A 16 8.93 -5.07 31.33
C CYS A 16 8.98 -5.85 30.01
N SER A 17 7.83 -6.10 29.38
CA SER A 17 7.80 -6.66 28.02
C SER A 17 8.37 -5.59 27.08
N GLN A 18 9.48 -5.89 26.43
CA GLN A 18 9.97 -5.04 25.36
C GLN A 18 8.93 -5.01 24.23
N PRO A 19 8.68 -3.83 23.64
CA PRO A 19 7.75 -3.74 22.50
C PRO A 19 8.24 -4.66 21.38
N GLN A 20 7.36 -5.54 20.92
CA GLN A 20 7.68 -6.49 19.86
C GLN A 20 7.86 -5.71 18.55
N LYS A 21 8.99 -5.91 17.88
CA LYS A 21 9.24 -5.36 16.56
C LYS A 21 8.32 -6.02 15.53
N SER A 22 7.82 -5.24 14.57
CA SER A 22 7.07 -5.78 13.45
C SER A 22 7.97 -6.68 12.59
N THR A 23 7.42 -7.78 12.11
CA THR A 23 8.06 -8.65 11.11
C THR A 23 7.97 -8.05 9.71
N ILE A 24 7.04 -7.10 9.49
CA ILE A 24 6.83 -6.39 8.24
C ILE A 24 7.52 -5.03 8.35
N PRO A 25 8.42 -4.68 7.43
CA PRO A 25 9.18 -3.45 7.51
C PRO A 25 8.33 -2.20 7.26
N PHE A 26 8.92 -1.06 7.59
CA PHE A 26 8.48 0.26 7.14
C PHE A 26 9.50 0.80 6.14
N TYR A 27 9.04 1.63 5.20
CA TYR A 27 9.87 2.32 4.23
C TYR A 27 9.68 3.81 4.36
N ASN A 28 10.78 4.57 4.45
CA ASN A 28 10.75 6.01 4.72
C ASN A 28 11.33 6.86 3.59
N SER A 29 11.98 6.24 2.63
CA SER A 29 12.72 6.89 1.54
C SER A 29 12.75 6.02 0.27
N PRO A 30 13.01 6.64 -0.91
CA PRO A 30 12.96 5.96 -2.20
C PRO A 30 14.11 4.97 -2.45
N ASP A 31 15.07 4.84 -1.56
CA ASP A 31 16.13 3.83 -1.59
C ASP A 31 15.68 2.46 -1.08
N PHE A 32 14.41 2.38 -0.65
CA PHE A 32 13.77 1.17 -0.15
C PHE A 32 14.53 0.47 0.99
N THR A 33 15.24 1.23 1.82
CA THR A 33 15.84 0.70 3.04
C THR A 33 14.74 0.24 4.01
N PRO A 34 14.68 -1.05 4.38
CA PRO A 34 13.65 -1.58 5.27
C PRO A 34 13.97 -1.28 6.73
N TYR A 35 13.01 -0.78 7.49
CA TYR A 35 13.09 -0.52 8.92
C TYR A 35 12.18 -1.48 9.69
N PHE A 36 12.76 -2.40 10.46
CA PHE A 36 12.02 -3.32 11.33
C PHE A 36 11.87 -2.71 12.72
N LEU A 37 10.76 -2.04 12.95
CA LEU A 37 10.47 -1.23 14.13
C LEU A 37 9.22 -1.73 14.84
N SER A 38 9.15 -1.51 16.14
CA SER A 38 7.89 -1.55 16.86
C SER A 38 7.00 -0.36 16.44
N GLU A 39 5.71 -0.44 16.69
CA GLU A 39 4.77 0.65 16.35
C GLU A 39 5.14 1.97 17.05
N ALA A 40 5.62 1.90 18.30
CA ALA A 40 6.07 3.06 19.05
C ALA A 40 7.31 3.73 18.44
N GLU A 41 8.28 2.93 17.98
CA GLU A 41 9.48 3.41 17.28
C GLU A 41 9.10 3.99 15.91
N ALA A 42 8.24 3.30 15.16
CA ALA A 42 7.77 3.74 13.86
C ALA A 42 7.01 5.08 13.93
N ALA A 43 6.25 5.32 15.00
CA ALA A 43 5.54 6.58 15.20
C ALA A 43 6.48 7.79 15.26
N THR A 44 7.73 7.62 15.70
CA THR A 44 8.73 8.67 15.83
C THR A 44 9.75 8.70 14.69
N GLN A 45 10.10 7.53 14.12
CA GLN A 45 11.19 7.41 13.15
C GLN A 45 10.71 7.42 11.70
N ILE A 46 9.48 6.97 11.42
CA ILE A 46 8.90 6.94 10.08
C ILE A 46 8.07 8.19 9.85
N SER A 47 8.64 9.15 9.13
CA SER A 47 7.98 10.43 8.83
C SER A 47 7.22 10.43 7.51
N HIS A 48 7.62 9.57 6.57
CA HIS A 48 6.98 9.50 5.25
C HIS A 48 5.54 9.01 5.34
N ARG A 49 4.66 9.69 4.61
CA ARG A 49 3.24 9.34 4.45
C ARG A 49 2.83 9.61 3.01
N ILE A 50 1.92 8.77 2.50
CA ILE A 50 1.29 9.06 1.21
C ILE A 50 0.57 10.40 1.31
N LYS A 51 0.85 11.30 0.35
CA LYS A 51 0.22 12.63 0.31
C LYS A 51 -1.25 12.51 -0.10
N PRO A 52 -2.12 13.41 0.36
CA PRO A 52 -3.50 13.46 -0.08
C PRO A 52 -3.62 13.62 -1.59
N PHE A 53 -4.60 12.94 -2.18
CA PHE A 53 -4.93 13.01 -3.61
C PHE A 53 -6.43 12.83 -3.84
N ALA A 54 -6.89 13.31 -5.00
CA ALA A 54 -8.25 13.08 -5.45
C ALA A 54 -8.26 12.91 -6.98
N PHE A 55 -8.80 11.79 -7.47
CA PHE A 55 -8.86 11.44 -8.89
C PHE A 55 -10.21 10.82 -9.24
N TYR A 56 -10.61 10.88 -10.50
CA TYR A 56 -11.83 10.20 -10.95
C TYR A 56 -11.57 8.71 -11.15
N ASN A 57 -12.50 7.87 -10.69
CA ASN A 57 -12.45 6.44 -10.94
C ASN A 57 -13.19 6.06 -12.24
N GLN A 58 -13.20 4.76 -12.59
CA GLN A 58 -13.88 4.20 -13.76
C GLN A 58 -15.40 4.43 -13.78
N ASP A 59 -16.01 4.76 -12.64
CA ASP A 59 -17.44 5.01 -12.50
C ASP A 59 -17.80 6.52 -12.51
N SER A 60 -16.87 7.38 -12.92
CA SER A 60 -16.98 8.84 -12.87
C SER A 60 -17.15 9.41 -11.46
N ILE A 61 -16.77 8.67 -10.42
CA ILE A 61 -16.83 9.12 -9.03
C ILE A 61 -15.48 9.69 -8.63
N LEU A 62 -15.47 10.85 -7.98
CA LEU A 62 -14.25 11.42 -7.41
C LEU A 62 -13.84 10.57 -6.20
N PHE A 63 -12.72 9.88 -6.34
CA PHE A 63 -12.09 9.13 -5.25
C PHE A 63 -11.17 10.07 -4.47
N ASP A 64 -11.51 10.36 -3.22
CA ASP A 64 -10.68 11.14 -2.29
C ASP A 64 -9.91 10.19 -1.38
N SER A 65 -8.60 10.39 -1.28
CA SER A 65 -7.69 9.60 -0.42
C SER A 65 -8.06 9.63 1.07
N LYS A 66 -8.87 10.56 1.54
CA LYS A 66 -9.44 10.54 2.89
C LYS A 66 -10.25 9.27 3.17
N SER A 67 -10.84 8.67 2.14
CA SER A 67 -11.56 7.40 2.26
C SER A 67 -10.66 6.20 2.59
N LEU A 68 -9.33 6.37 2.53
CA LEU A 68 -8.33 5.36 2.87
C LEU A 68 -7.91 5.38 4.34
N GLU A 69 -8.34 6.38 5.11
CA GLU A 69 -8.02 6.46 6.54
C GLU A 69 -8.51 5.20 7.26
N GLY A 70 -7.62 4.56 8.01
CA GLY A 70 -7.92 3.31 8.71
C GLY A 70 -7.99 2.06 7.82
N LYS A 71 -7.60 2.16 6.52
CA LYS A 71 -7.60 1.03 5.59
C LYS A 71 -6.19 0.64 5.16
N VAL A 72 -6.03 -0.64 4.85
CA VAL A 72 -4.84 -1.19 4.19
C VAL A 72 -5.10 -1.18 2.69
N TYR A 73 -4.14 -0.71 1.91
CA TYR A 73 -4.32 -0.70 0.47
C TYR A 73 -3.05 -1.00 -0.31
N VAL A 74 -3.26 -1.52 -1.53
CA VAL A 74 -2.19 -1.75 -2.51
C VAL A 74 -2.39 -0.78 -3.65
N ALA A 75 -1.32 -0.06 -4.01
CA ALA A 75 -1.28 0.86 -5.13
C ALA A 75 -0.36 0.32 -6.24
N ASN A 76 -0.77 0.48 -7.50
CA ASN A 76 0.06 0.23 -8.67
C ASN A 76 -0.15 1.29 -9.74
N PHE A 77 0.77 1.33 -10.71
CA PHE A 77 0.75 2.26 -11.83
C PHE A 77 0.68 1.47 -13.13
N PHE A 78 -0.30 1.78 -14.00
CA PHE A 78 -0.60 1.00 -15.20
C PHE A 78 -1.05 1.89 -16.35
N PHE A 79 -1.26 1.33 -17.53
CA PHE A 79 -1.99 1.95 -18.62
C PHE A 79 -2.73 0.91 -19.45
N THR A 80 -3.90 1.30 -19.99
CA THR A 80 -4.85 0.35 -20.60
C THR A 80 -4.35 -0.31 -21.87
N GLN A 81 -3.41 0.34 -22.60
CA GLN A 81 -2.84 -0.17 -23.87
C GLN A 81 -1.54 -0.97 -23.66
N CYS A 82 -1.14 -1.24 -22.43
CA CYS A 82 0.02 -2.06 -22.13
C CYS A 82 -0.26 -3.53 -22.48
N ASN A 83 0.52 -4.07 -23.41
CA ASN A 83 0.44 -5.47 -23.82
C ASN A 83 1.60 -6.32 -23.26
N ASN A 84 2.39 -5.79 -22.34
CA ASN A 84 3.56 -6.45 -21.78
C ASN A 84 3.28 -6.88 -20.32
N ILE A 85 3.64 -6.07 -19.33
CA ILE A 85 3.58 -6.44 -17.91
C ILE A 85 2.21 -6.21 -17.27
N CYS A 86 1.41 -5.24 -17.75
CA CYS A 86 0.13 -4.90 -17.09
C CYS A 86 -0.91 -6.03 -17.07
N PRO A 87 -1.00 -6.94 -18.06
CA PRO A 87 -1.86 -8.11 -17.94
C PRO A 87 -1.50 -9.00 -16.75
N ASP A 88 -0.19 -9.25 -16.52
CA ASP A 88 0.29 -10.04 -15.38
C ASP A 88 0.00 -9.32 -14.06
N MET A 89 0.31 -8.03 -13.99
CA MET A 89 -0.03 -7.20 -12.82
C MET A 89 -1.53 -7.24 -12.50
N THR A 90 -2.39 -7.14 -13.53
CA THR A 90 -3.85 -7.22 -13.35
C THR A 90 -4.25 -8.60 -12.81
N ALA A 91 -3.64 -9.67 -13.29
CA ALA A 91 -3.89 -11.02 -12.81
C ALA A 91 -3.49 -11.20 -11.33
N GLN A 92 -2.35 -10.61 -10.93
CA GLN A 92 -1.91 -10.66 -9.52
C GLN A 92 -2.79 -9.79 -8.61
N LEU A 93 -3.23 -8.61 -9.05
CA LEU A 93 -4.21 -7.81 -8.29
C LEU A 93 -5.54 -8.54 -8.10
N LYS A 94 -6.01 -9.29 -9.11
CA LYS A 94 -7.18 -10.16 -8.96
C LYS A 94 -6.97 -11.28 -7.93
N ARG A 95 -5.76 -11.79 -7.79
CA ARG A 95 -5.41 -12.76 -6.75
C ARG A 95 -5.53 -12.12 -5.37
N ILE A 96 -4.99 -10.89 -5.21
CA ILE A 96 -5.11 -10.12 -3.97
C ILE A 96 -6.58 -9.82 -3.67
N GLU A 97 -7.36 -9.33 -4.63
CA GLU A 97 -8.79 -9.06 -4.48
C GLU A 97 -9.56 -10.28 -3.95
N LYS A 98 -9.29 -11.46 -4.53
CA LYS A 98 -9.93 -12.73 -4.13
C LYS A 98 -9.55 -13.20 -2.72
N ALA A 99 -8.40 -12.77 -2.19
CA ALA A 99 -7.98 -13.10 -0.84
C ALA A 99 -8.75 -12.32 0.25
N PHE A 100 -9.39 -11.19 -0.14
CA PHE A 100 -10.13 -10.32 0.79
C PHE A 100 -11.56 -10.02 0.31
N PRO A 101 -12.40 -11.03 0.09
CA PRO A 101 -13.72 -10.85 -0.51
C PRO A 101 -14.61 -9.97 0.37
N GLY A 102 -15.03 -8.81 -0.16
CA GLY A 102 -15.94 -7.90 0.53
C GLY A 102 -15.38 -7.24 1.80
N ASN A 103 -14.07 -7.32 2.04
CA ASN A 103 -13.46 -6.68 3.21
C ASN A 103 -13.38 -5.16 3.01
N PRO A 104 -14.13 -4.33 3.77
CA PRO A 104 -14.16 -2.88 3.60
C PRO A 104 -12.86 -2.19 4.04
N GLN A 105 -11.99 -2.88 4.77
CA GLN A 105 -10.70 -2.36 5.23
C GLN A 105 -9.58 -2.55 4.21
N VAL A 106 -9.86 -3.23 3.09
CA VAL A 106 -8.89 -3.50 2.02
C VAL A 106 -9.28 -2.75 0.75
N VAL A 107 -8.35 -2.03 0.15
CA VAL A 107 -8.57 -1.28 -1.10
C VAL A 107 -7.44 -1.55 -2.09
N LEU A 108 -7.77 -1.65 -3.37
CA LEU A 108 -6.83 -1.71 -4.48
C LEU A 108 -6.95 -0.44 -5.32
N LEU A 109 -5.81 0.17 -5.64
CA LEU A 109 -5.74 1.40 -6.40
C LEU A 109 -4.81 1.23 -7.59
N SER A 110 -5.34 1.39 -8.79
CA SER A 110 -4.56 1.37 -10.03
C SER A 110 -4.59 2.76 -10.67
N PHE A 111 -3.46 3.45 -10.68
CA PHE A 111 -3.33 4.81 -11.24
C PHE A 111 -2.89 4.72 -12.70
N SER A 112 -3.66 5.33 -13.62
CA SER A 112 -3.24 5.40 -15.02
C SER A 112 -2.06 6.37 -15.19
N VAL A 113 -0.99 5.91 -15.84
CA VAL A 113 0.16 6.75 -16.20
C VAL A 113 0.01 7.39 -17.58
N THR A 114 -1.08 7.12 -18.29
CA THR A 114 -1.45 7.73 -19.56
C THR A 114 -2.83 8.40 -19.50
N PRO A 115 -3.11 9.29 -18.54
CA PRO A 115 -4.45 9.86 -18.36
C PRO A 115 -4.97 10.65 -19.56
N TRP A 116 -4.12 11.03 -20.52
CA TRP A 116 -4.52 11.63 -21.79
C TRP A 116 -5.09 10.61 -22.80
N ILE A 117 -4.95 9.31 -22.53
CA ILE A 117 -5.53 8.18 -23.30
C ILE A 117 -6.59 7.49 -22.44
N ASP A 118 -6.28 7.27 -21.17
CA ASP A 118 -7.08 6.54 -20.20
C ASP A 118 -8.06 7.49 -19.50
N ASP A 119 -9.03 8.01 -20.25
CA ASP A 119 -10.17 8.72 -19.69
C ASP A 119 -11.09 7.75 -18.91
N VAL A 120 -12.07 8.29 -18.20
CA VAL A 120 -13.03 7.50 -17.40
C VAL A 120 -13.71 6.42 -18.24
N LYS A 121 -14.11 6.73 -19.48
CA LYS A 121 -14.79 5.79 -20.38
C LYS A 121 -13.86 4.65 -20.80
N THR A 122 -12.57 4.95 -21.01
CA THR A 122 -11.54 3.96 -21.34
C THR A 122 -11.28 3.05 -20.15
N LEU A 123 -11.18 3.62 -18.94
CA LEU A 123 -11.04 2.86 -17.70
C LEU A 123 -12.25 1.97 -17.42
N GLN A 124 -13.47 2.45 -17.69
CA GLN A 124 -14.68 1.65 -17.57
C GLN A 124 -14.64 0.41 -18.48
N LYS A 125 -14.31 0.59 -19.77
CA LYS A 125 -14.15 -0.53 -20.70
C LYS A 125 -13.05 -1.50 -20.28
N PHE A 126 -11.95 -0.99 -19.75
CA PHE A 126 -10.88 -1.83 -19.22
C PHE A 126 -11.35 -2.65 -18.02
N SER A 127 -12.09 -2.02 -17.11
CA SER A 127 -12.69 -2.68 -15.95
C SER A 127 -13.65 -3.81 -16.37
N GLU A 128 -14.55 -3.54 -17.30
CA GLU A 128 -15.49 -4.53 -17.86
C GLU A 128 -14.76 -5.71 -18.52
N LYS A 129 -13.80 -5.41 -19.41
CA LYS A 129 -12.98 -6.41 -20.12
C LYS A 129 -12.24 -7.33 -19.16
N ASN A 130 -11.69 -6.76 -18.10
CA ASN A 130 -10.91 -7.49 -17.11
C ASN A 130 -11.76 -7.99 -15.93
N GLN A 131 -13.09 -7.81 -15.96
CA GLN A 131 -14.01 -8.22 -14.88
C GLN A 131 -13.59 -7.66 -13.51
N ILE A 132 -13.20 -6.40 -13.47
CA ILE A 132 -12.92 -5.66 -12.24
C ILE A 132 -14.25 -5.06 -11.79
N SER A 133 -14.92 -5.75 -10.88
CA SER A 133 -16.29 -5.39 -10.44
C SER A 133 -16.38 -5.12 -8.93
N SER A 134 -15.29 -5.25 -8.23
CA SER A 134 -15.22 -5.03 -6.79
C SER A 134 -15.32 -3.53 -6.47
N SER A 135 -16.18 -3.18 -5.53
CA SER A 135 -16.25 -1.83 -4.97
C SER A 135 -14.94 -1.40 -4.27
N ASN A 136 -14.03 -2.35 -4.03
CA ASN A 136 -12.77 -2.14 -3.35
C ASN A 136 -11.58 -1.94 -4.31
N TRP A 137 -11.80 -1.98 -5.62
CA TRP A 137 -10.75 -1.73 -6.60
C TRP A 137 -11.11 -0.55 -7.51
N SER A 138 -10.35 0.53 -7.39
CA SER A 138 -10.53 1.74 -8.18
C SER A 138 -9.42 1.90 -9.21
N LEU A 139 -9.80 2.09 -10.47
CA LEU A 139 -8.92 2.51 -11.56
C LEU A 139 -9.00 4.04 -11.64
N LEU A 140 -7.90 4.73 -11.46
CA LEU A 140 -7.86 6.17 -11.24
C LEU A 140 -7.20 6.91 -12.40
N THR A 141 -7.83 8.02 -12.82
CA THR A 141 -7.33 8.93 -13.86
C THR A 141 -7.52 10.39 -13.46
N GLY A 142 -6.67 11.28 -13.99
CA GLY A 142 -6.71 12.71 -13.69
C GLY A 142 -5.58 13.49 -14.32
N SER A 143 -5.07 14.51 -13.64
CA SER A 143 -3.92 15.28 -14.13
C SER A 143 -2.67 14.41 -14.20
N LYS A 144 -1.98 14.39 -15.37
CA LYS A 144 -0.70 13.72 -15.54
C LYS A 144 0.32 14.17 -14.50
N GLU A 145 0.43 15.47 -14.30
CA GLU A 145 1.41 16.06 -13.39
C GLU A 145 1.18 15.61 -11.94
N GLU A 146 -0.10 15.61 -11.51
CA GLU A 146 -0.46 15.18 -10.15
C GLU A 146 -0.22 13.69 -9.94
N ILE A 147 -0.62 12.83 -10.91
CA ILE A 147 -0.39 11.39 -10.85
C ILE A 147 1.12 11.08 -10.81
N TYR A 148 1.92 11.71 -11.67
CA TYR A 148 3.36 11.48 -11.73
C TYR A 148 4.08 12.00 -10.47
N THR A 149 3.64 13.14 -9.95
CA THR A 149 4.16 13.67 -8.69
C THR A 149 3.84 12.75 -7.53
N LEU A 150 2.61 12.25 -7.46
CA LEU A 150 2.17 11.30 -6.44
C LEU A 150 2.98 9.99 -6.54
N ALA A 151 3.10 9.42 -7.74
CA ALA A 151 3.86 8.20 -7.99
C ALA A 151 5.31 8.30 -7.51
N ARG A 152 6.02 9.35 -7.92
CA ARG A 152 7.45 9.53 -7.63
C ARG A 152 7.72 9.94 -6.19
N LYS A 153 6.94 10.91 -5.66
CA LYS A 153 7.24 11.53 -4.37
C LYS A 153 6.54 10.87 -3.18
N SER A 154 5.42 10.18 -3.42
CA SER A 154 4.67 9.55 -2.35
C SER A 154 4.77 8.03 -2.36
N PHE A 155 4.68 7.40 -3.53
CA PHE A 155 4.75 5.95 -3.66
C PHE A 155 6.15 5.41 -3.99
N PHE A 156 7.12 6.30 -4.30
CA PHE A 156 8.47 5.91 -4.73
C PHE A 156 8.46 4.90 -5.88
N ALA A 157 7.53 5.08 -6.83
CA ALA A 157 7.16 4.08 -7.81
C ALA A 157 8.16 3.89 -8.96
N GLU A 158 9.26 4.63 -9.03
CA GLU A 158 10.33 4.46 -10.03
C GLU A 158 11.60 3.89 -9.43
N GLU A 159 12.15 2.86 -10.08
CA GLU A 159 13.37 2.17 -9.65
C GLU A 159 14.65 3.02 -9.73
N SER A 160 14.73 3.98 -10.65
CA SER A 160 15.93 4.79 -10.74
C SER A 160 15.82 5.98 -9.79
N ILE A 161 16.64 5.97 -8.77
CA ILE A 161 16.91 7.05 -7.84
C ILE A 161 17.53 8.22 -8.64
N GLY A 162 16.72 8.84 -9.48
CA GLY A 162 17.06 10.05 -10.21
C GLY A 162 16.16 11.16 -9.71
N TYR A 163 16.57 11.83 -8.65
CA TYR A 163 15.90 13.04 -8.14
C TYR A 163 15.66 14.12 -9.21
N ASN A 164 16.17 13.92 -10.44
CA ASN A 164 16.20 14.88 -11.54
C ASN A 164 15.35 14.46 -12.75
N LYS A 165 14.54 13.38 -12.68
CA LYS A 165 13.61 13.10 -13.78
C LYS A 165 12.50 14.12 -13.78
N GLU A 166 12.45 14.93 -14.84
CA GLU A 166 11.34 15.84 -15.06
C GLU A 166 10.02 15.04 -15.18
N THR A 167 8.89 15.65 -14.80
CA THR A 167 7.54 15.10 -14.95
C THR A 167 7.16 14.68 -16.37
N LYS A 168 8.01 15.01 -17.34
CA LYS A 168 7.84 14.70 -18.78
C LYS A 168 8.21 13.27 -19.14
N GLU A 169 9.11 12.60 -18.36
CA GLU A 169 9.50 11.23 -18.66
C GLU A 169 8.37 10.25 -18.32
N PHE A 170 8.20 9.24 -19.17
CA PHE A 170 7.17 8.22 -19.01
C PHE A 170 7.42 7.41 -17.74
N LEU A 171 6.43 7.35 -16.86
CA LEU A 171 6.48 6.55 -15.65
C LEU A 171 6.27 5.07 -16.01
N HIS A 172 7.23 4.23 -15.65
CA HIS A 172 7.15 2.78 -15.88
C HIS A 172 7.65 2.04 -14.65
N THR A 173 6.79 1.21 -14.07
CA THR A 173 7.10 0.40 -12.89
C THR A 173 6.20 -0.84 -12.82
N GLU A 174 6.73 -1.96 -12.35
CA GLU A 174 5.98 -3.17 -12.02
C GLU A 174 5.62 -3.27 -10.52
N HIS A 175 5.94 -2.27 -9.73
CA HIS A 175 5.76 -2.34 -8.28
C HIS A 175 4.30 -2.31 -7.84
N PHE A 176 3.98 -3.18 -6.89
CA PHE A 176 2.86 -3.02 -5.97
C PHE A 176 3.38 -2.41 -4.68
N VAL A 177 2.76 -1.34 -4.25
CA VAL A 177 3.12 -0.63 -3.01
C VAL A 177 2.03 -0.86 -1.98
N LEU A 178 2.36 -1.58 -0.91
CA LEU A 178 1.47 -1.84 0.22
C LEU A 178 1.56 -0.70 1.22
N VAL A 179 0.40 -0.18 1.62
CA VAL A 179 0.28 0.94 2.55
C VAL A 179 -0.66 0.56 3.69
N ASP A 180 -0.27 0.93 4.92
CA ASP A 180 -1.03 0.65 6.13
C ASP A 180 -2.12 1.69 6.43
N GLN A 181 -2.90 1.46 7.50
CA GLN A 181 -4.01 2.30 7.95
C GLN A 181 -3.60 3.74 8.30
N LYS A 182 -2.29 3.99 8.48
CA LYS A 182 -1.70 5.32 8.81
C LYS A 182 -1.01 5.97 7.61
N GLY A 183 -1.15 5.40 6.41
CA GLY A 183 -0.56 5.91 5.18
C GLY A 183 0.96 5.71 5.07
N ARG A 184 1.54 4.72 5.77
CA ARG A 184 2.97 4.38 5.72
C ARG A 184 3.19 3.21 4.76
N ILE A 185 4.26 3.26 3.98
CA ILE A 185 4.63 2.16 3.09
C ILE A 185 5.18 1.00 3.93
N ARG A 186 4.61 -0.21 3.72
CA ARG A 186 4.92 -1.44 4.46
C ARG A 186 5.47 -2.54 3.55
N GLY A 187 5.34 -2.42 2.25
CA GLY A 187 5.84 -3.42 1.31
C GLY A 187 5.94 -2.89 -0.11
N ILE A 188 6.88 -3.44 -0.86
CA ILE A 188 7.09 -3.17 -2.27
C ILE A 188 7.36 -4.52 -2.92
N TYR A 189 6.52 -4.90 -3.88
CA TYR A 189 6.50 -6.22 -4.48
C TYR A 189 6.55 -6.09 -5.99
N ASN A 190 7.13 -7.10 -6.67
CA ASN A 190 7.02 -7.20 -8.12
C ASN A 190 5.62 -7.69 -8.51
N GLY A 191 4.80 -6.81 -9.05
CA GLY A 191 3.40 -7.08 -9.41
C GLY A 191 3.22 -8.07 -10.56
N THR A 192 4.28 -8.50 -11.24
CA THR A 192 4.23 -9.54 -12.28
C THR A 192 4.43 -10.94 -11.71
N MET A 193 4.90 -11.06 -10.47
CA MET A 193 5.28 -12.32 -9.84
C MET A 193 4.21 -12.85 -8.89
N ALA A 194 3.83 -14.11 -9.06
CA ALA A 194 2.80 -14.75 -8.22
C ALA A 194 3.25 -14.87 -6.75
N LEU A 195 4.52 -15.16 -6.50
CA LEU A 195 5.07 -15.28 -5.14
C LEU A 195 5.04 -13.95 -4.40
N ASP A 196 5.34 -12.85 -5.10
CA ASP A 196 5.27 -11.50 -4.51
C ASP A 196 3.84 -11.10 -4.17
N ALA A 197 2.86 -11.49 -5.01
CA ALA A 197 1.46 -11.28 -4.72
C ALA A 197 0.99 -12.11 -3.50
N GLU A 198 1.48 -13.33 -3.33
CA GLU A 198 1.21 -14.17 -2.16
C GLU A 198 1.81 -13.55 -0.91
N GLN A 199 3.07 -13.10 -0.95
CA GLN A 199 3.70 -12.39 0.17
C GLN A 199 2.96 -11.10 0.51
N CYS A 200 2.52 -10.32 -0.50
CA CYS A 200 1.69 -9.14 -0.28
C CYS A 200 0.39 -9.46 0.46
N ILE A 201 -0.27 -10.57 0.12
CA ILE A 201 -1.49 -11.02 0.80
C ILE A 201 -1.21 -11.37 2.27
N GLU A 202 -0.13 -12.11 2.55
CA GLU A 202 0.27 -12.47 3.92
C GLU A 202 0.57 -11.23 4.76
N ASP A 203 1.32 -10.28 4.21
CA ASP A 203 1.66 -9.03 4.87
C ASP A 203 0.43 -8.16 5.11
N MET A 204 -0.50 -8.07 4.15
CA MET A 204 -1.79 -7.39 4.35
C MET A 204 -2.60 -8.01 5.49
N GLN A 205 -2.65 -9.35 5.56
CA GLN A 205 -3.35 -10.06 6.65
C GLN A 205 -2.74 -9.79 8.03
N ALA A 206 -1.41 -9.66 8.08
CA ALA A 206 -0.71 -9.34 9.31
C ALA A 206 -0.94 -7.87 9.72
N ILE A 207 -0.85 -6.92 8.79
CA ILE A 207 -1.08 -5.49 9.04
C ILE A 207 -2.53 -5.23 9.50
N LEU A 208 -3.51 -5.93 8.93
CA LEU A 208 -4.91 -5.83 9.36
C LEU A 208 -5.12 -6.27 10.83
N LYS A 209 -4.22 -7.09 11.39
CA LYS A 209 -4.26 -7.52 12.80
C LYS A 209 -3.48 -6.58 13.73
N GLU A 210 -2.61 -5.73 13.18
CA GLU A 210 -1.84 -4.73 13.95
C GLU A 210 -2.72 -3.53 14.38
N GLY A 211 -3.82 -3.24 13.69
CA GLY A 211 -4.75 -2.13 13.91
C GLY A 211 -6.03 -2.61 14.52
#